data_c58b2059b23f040bd8938997a712cbaf
#
_entry.id   c58b2059b23f040bd8938997a712cbaf
#
_cell.length_a   1.000
_cell.length_b   1.000
_cell.length_c   1.000
_cell.angle_alpha   90.00
_cell.angle_beta   90.00
_cell.angle_gamma   90.00
#
_symmetry.space_group_name_H-M   'P 1'
#
loop_
_entity.id
_entity.type
_entity.pdbx_description
1 polymer ?
#
loop_
_entity_poly.entity_id
_entity_poly.type
_entity_poly.pdbx_seq_one_letter_code
_entity_poly.pdbx_strand_id
1 'polypeptide(L)'
;MQPIFIIVGPPAVGKSTTSRALATSFARGIHIPVDDLREMVVAGKQMPALEWSDALAEQVTLARTSAMAIARIYQQAGFAVVIDDLVDPRGLVEYRAFDTAHVMRVLLHCEQQVAHARNAQRAGDSPVREYIDIGIRAGFAIMGELHDQFARDGWQMIDASTASTAALVAEIRRRVG
;
A
#
# COMPACT_ATOMS: atom_id res chain seq x y z
N MET A 1 -14.83 -8.56 -15.58
CA MET A 1 -14.16 -9.05 -14.34
C MET A 1 -14.06 -7.87 -13.38
N GLN A 2 -14.19 -8.07 -12.07
CA GLN A 2 -14.09 -6.96 -11.11
C GLN A 2 -12.64 -6.43 -11.04
N PRO A 3 -12.43 -5.14 -10.72
CA PRO A 3 -11.08 -4.58 -10.65
C PRO A 3 -10.31 -5.06 -9.43
N ILE A 4 -8.98 -5.08 -9.57
CA ILE A 4 -8.02 -5.19 -8.48
C ILE A 4 -7.26 -3.87 -8.38
N PHE A 5 -7.25 -3.28 -7.21
CA PHE A 5 -6.46 -2.09 -6.89
C PHE A 5 -5.30 -2.49 -6.00
N ILE A 6 -4.11 -1.98 -6.29
CA ILE A 6 -2.93 -2.09 -5.43
C ILE A 6 -2.58 -0.68 -5.02
N ILE A 7 -2.77 -0.35 -3.74
CA ILE A 7 -2.50 0.98 -3.18
C ILE A 7 -1.26 0.89 -2.31
N VAL A 8 -0.19 1.55 -2.73
CA VAL A 8 1.07 1.58 -1.99
C VAL A 8 1.44 3.01 -1.61
N GLY A 9 2.39 3.18 -0.73
CA GLY A 9 2.91 4.49 -0.34
C GLY A 9 3.63 4.44 1.01
N PRO A 10 4.26 5.54 1.42
CA PRO A 10 4.89 5.67 2.73
C PRO A 10 3.91 5.46 3.90
N PRO A 11 4.39 5.24 5.13
CA PRO A 11 3.52 5.24 6.30
C PRO A 11 2.77 6.57 6.46
N ALA A 12 1.61 6.53 7.10
CA ALA A 12 0.77 7.68 7.47
C ALA A 12 0.19 8.52 6.31
N VAL A 13 0.35 8.13 5.03
CA VAL A 13 -0.27 8.85 3.89
C VAL A 13 -1.78 8.58 3.75
N GLY A 14 -2.34 7.59 4.46
CA GLY A 14 -3.77 7.29 4.45
C GLY A 14 -4.18 6.06 3.64
N LYS A 15 -3.23 5.18 3.28
CA LYS A 15 -3.48 3.97 2.47
C LYS A 15 -4.62 3.12 3.00
N SER A 16 -4.52 2.62 4.22
CA SER A 16 -5.50 1.67 4.77
C SER A 16 -6.90 2.27 4.90
N THR A 17 -7.00 3.57 5.24
CA THR A 17 -8.26 4.29 5.27
C THR A 17 -8.88 4.38 3.88
N THR A 18 -8.08 4.78 2.88
CA THR A 18 -8.52 4.90 1.48
C THR A 18 -8.87 3.54 0.90
N SER A 19 -8.06 2.50 1.15
CA SER A 19 -8.26 1.13 0.66
C SER A 19 -9.55 0.52 1.20
N ARG A 20 -9.80 0.68 2.50
CA ARG A 20 -11.05 0.22 3.12
C ARG A 20 -12.27 0.95 2.55
N ALA A 21 -12.20 2.27 2.42
CA ALA A 21 -13.28 3.06 1.86
C ALA A 21 -13.53 2.71 0.38
N LEU A 22 -12.48 2.49 -0.40
CA LEU A 22 -12.57 2.06 -1.79
C LEU A 22 -13.25 0.68 -1.89
N ALA A 23 -12.82 -0.30 -1.11
CA ALA A 23 -13.45 -1.63 -1.08
C ALA A 23 -14.94 -1.55 -0.71
N THR A 24 -15.29 -0.72 0.28
CA THR A 24 -16.67 -0.50 0.71
C THR A 24 -17.54 0.18 -0.36
N SER A 25 -16.95 0.89 -1.32
CA SER A 25 -17.68 1.56 -2.40
C SER A 25 -18.22 0.63 -3.49
N PHE A 26 -17.92 -0.67 -3.42
CA PHE A 26 -18.42 -1.70 -4.32
C PHE A 26 -19.50 -2.55 -3.64
N ALA A 27 -20.41 -3.11 -4.42
CA ALA A 27 -21.44 -4.02 -3.89
C ALA A 27 -20.82 -5.26 -3.20
N ARG A 28 -19.66 -5.71 -3.72
CA ARG A 28 -18.84 -6.78 -3.13
C ARG A 28 -17.39 -6.32 -3.20
N GLY A 29 -16.78 -5.99 -2.08
CA GLY A 29 -15.41 -5.52 -1.99
C GLY A 29 -14.65 -6.22 -0.87
N ILE A 30 -13.36 -6.48 -1.08
CA ILE A 30 -12.43 -7.00 -0.08
C ILE A 30 -11.22 -6.09 0.02
N HIS A 31 -10.78 -5.83 1.24
CA HIS A 31 -9.53 -5.13 1.55
C HIS A 31 -8.51 -6.13 2.11
N ILE A 32 -7.32 -6.17 1.54
CA ILE A 32 -6.22 -7.09 1.89
C ILE A 32 -5.01 -6.25 2.31
N PRO A 33 -4.84 -5.95 3.61
CA PRO A 33 -3.64 -5.30 4.10
C PRO A 33 -2.47 -6.30 4.11
N VAL A 34 -1.38 -6.01 3.41
CA VAL A 34 -0.20 -6.89 3.35
C VAL A 34 0.50 -6.98 4.71
N ASP A 35 0.47 -5.90 5.49
CA ASP A 35 1.02 -5.90 6.85
C ASP A 35 0.31 -6.91 7.76
N ASP A 36 -1.01 -7.08 7.64
CA ASP A 36 -1.76 -8.07 8.44
C ASP A 36 -1.31 -9.50 8.11
N LEU A 37 -0.99 -9.80 6.83
CA LEU A 37 -0.44 -11.10 6.44
C LEU A 37 0.95 -11.34 7.04
N ARG A 38 1.76 -10.30 7.17
CA ARG A 38 3.06 -10.39 7.85
C ARG A 38 2.90 -10.60 9.36
N GLU A 39 1.88 -10.00 9.96
CA GLU A 39 1.56 -10.19 11.39
C GLU A 39 1.10 -11.62 11.71
N MET A 40 0.65 -12.41 10.72
CA MET A 40 0.33 -13.83 10.91
C MET A 40 1.56 -14.71 11.17
N VAL A 41 2.78 -14.22 10.92
CA VAL A 41 4.02 -14.94 11.24
C VAL A 41 4.27 -14.86 12.74
N VAL A 42 3.95 -15.93 13.47
CA VAL A 42 4.04 -15.99 14.95
C VAL A 42 5.42 -16.40 15.48
N ALA A 43 6.25 -17.00 14.64
CA ALA A 43 7.63 -17.36 14.97
C ALA A 43 8.58 -16.96 13.84
N GLY A 44 9.73 -16.39 14.17
CA GLY A 44 10.72 -15.93 13.18
C GLY A 44 10.33 -14.67 12.39
N LYS A 45 9.30 -13.94 12.82
CA LYS A 45 8.88 -12.70 12.15
C LYS A 45 10.02 -11.69 12.08
N GLN A 46 10.27 -11.16 10.89
CA GLN A 46 11.23 -10.11 10.66
C GLN A 46 10.56 -8.74 10.81
N MET A 47 11.11 -7.91 11.68
CA MET A 47 10.62 -6.54 11.85
C MET A 47 11.20 -5.64 10.75
N PRO A 48 10.40 -4.70 10.21
CA PRO A 48 10.95 -3.67 9.33
C PRO A 48 12.07 -2.93 10.05
N ALA A 49 13.25 -2.88 9.42
CA ALA A 49 14.43 -2.20 9.92
C ALA A 49 14.90 -1.16 8.89
N LEU A 50 15.79 -0.26 9.32
CA LEU A 50 16.42 0.71 8.41
C LEU A 50 17.24 0.02 7.32
N GLU A 51 17.84 -1.13 7.66
CA GLU A 51 18.56 -1.97 6.71
C GLU A 51 17.65 -3.10 6.24
N TRP A 52 17.52 -3.22 4.94
CA TRP A 52 16.71 -4.23 4.28
C TRP A 52 17.49 -5.55 4.20
N SER A 53 17.14 -6.53 5.05
CA SER A 53 17.78 -7.85 5.06
C SER A 53 17.12 -8.83 4.09
N ASP A 54 17.86 -9.86 3.67
CA ASP A 54 17.31 -10.94 2.82
C ASP A 54 16.14 -11.66 3.49
N ALA A 55 16.20 -11.88 4.80
CA ALA A 55 15.12 -12.50 5.55
C ALA A 55 13.84 -11.63 5.60
N LEU A 56 14.00 -10.30 5.70
CA LEU A 56 12.87 -9.37 5.59
C LEU A 56 12.31 -9.38 4.15
N ALA A 57 13.20 -9.36 3.15
CA ALA A 57 12.81 -9.42 1.74
C ALA A 57 12.00 -10.67 1.42
N GLU A 58 12.41 -11.84 1.93
CA GLU A 58 11.69 -13.09 1.78
C GLU A 58 10.28 -13.00 2.37
N GLN A 59 10.13 -12.52 3.61
CA GLN A 59 8.82 -12.44 4.27
C GLN A 59 7.89 -11.43 3.60
N VAL A 60 8.42 -10.31 3.09
CA VAL A 60 7.63 -9.35 2.30
C VAL A 60 7.18 -10.00 0.98
N THR A 61 8.06 -10.73 0.30
CA THR A 61 7.72 -11.45 -0.94
C THR A 61 6.63 -12.49 -0.69
N LEU A 62 6.72 -13.28 0.39
CA LEU A 62 5.70 -14.25 0.77
C LEU A 62 4.35 -13.58 1.05
N ALA A 63 4.32 -12.48 1.81
CA ALA A 63 3.08 -11.77 2.10
C ALA A 63 2.43 -11.19 0.84
N ARG A 64 3.20 -10.56 -0.06
CA ARG A 64 2.71 -10.04 -1.34
C ARG A 64 2.18 -11.14 -2.25
N THR A 65 2.90 -12.24 -2.37
CA THR A 65 2.48 -13.40 -3.16
C THR A 65 1.17 -13.99 -2.61
N SER A 66 1.04 -14.08 -1.30
CA SER A 66 -0.19 -14.51 -0.63
C SER A 66 -1.34 -13.54 -0.90
N ALA A 67 -1.10 -12.23 -0.77
CA ALA A 67 -2.11 -11.21 -1.08
C ALA A 67 -2.61 -11.31 -2.53
N MET A 68 -1.70 -11.51 -3.50
CA MET A 68 -2.06 -11.69 -4.90
C MET A 68 -2.85 -12.98 -5.15
N ALA A 69 -2.53 -14.08 -4.45
CA ALA A 69 -3.29 -15.33 -4.53
C ALA A 69 -4.71 -15.14 -3.99
N ILE A 70 -4.85 -14.53 -2.81
CA ILE A 70 -6.15 -14.18 -2.22
C ILE A 70 -6.94 -13.27 -3.17
N ALA A 71 -6.29 -12.24 -3.74
CA ALA A 71 -6.91 -11.31 -4.67
C ALA A 71 -7.54 -12.00 -5.88
N ARG A 72 -6.83 -12.97 -6.48
CA ARG A 72 -7.36 -13.76 -7.63
C ARG A 72 -8.57 -14.58 -7.26
N ILE A 73 -8.55 -15.25 -6.09
CA ILE A 73 -9.67 -16.06 -5.60
C ILE A 73 -10.92 -15.19 -5.43
N TYR A 74 -10.79 -14.04 -4.76
CA TYR A 74 -11.93 -13.15 -4.54
C TYR A 74 -12.41 -12.45 -5.80
N GLN A 75 -11.50 -12.07 -6.71
CA GLN A 75 -11.88 -11.49 -8.00
C GLN A 75 -12.70 -12.49 -8.84
N GLN A 76 -12.28 -13.75 -8.90
CA GLN A 76 -13.00 -14.84 -9.56
C GLN A 76 -14.40 -15.06 -8.95
N ALA A 77 -14.54 -14.86 -7.65
CA ALA A 77 -15.81 -14.89 -6.95
C ALA A 77 -16.65 -13.61 -7.11
N GLY A 78 -16.21 -12.64 -7.92
CA GLY A 78 -16.94 -11.42 -8.25
C GLY A 78 -16.81 -10.27 -7.26
N PHE A 79 -15.73 -10.24 -6.45
CA PHE A 79 -15.40 -9.11 -5.60
C PHE A 79 -14.45 -8.13 -6.31
N ALA A 80 -14.65 -6.85 -6.09
CA ALA A 80 -13.60 -5.86 -6.25
C ALA A 80 -12.56 -6.05 -5.12
N VAL A 81 -11.28 -6.00 -5.47
CA VAL A 81 -10.19 -6.27 -4.51
C VAL A 81 -9.34 -5.02 -4.33
N VAL A 82 -9.00 -4.71 -3.10
CA VAL A 82 -8.05 -3.63 -2.78
C VAL A 82 -6.95 -4.19 -1.89
N ILE A 83 -5.74 -4.26 -2.42
CA ILE A 83 -4.51 -4.59 -1.69
C ILE A 83 -3.90 -3.27 -1.20
N ASP A 84 -3.45 -3.23 0.04
CA ASP A 84 -2.72 -2.07 0.57
C ASP A 84 -1.38 -2.53 1.15
N ASP A 85 -0.30 -1.80 0.79
CA ASP A 85 1.07 -2.19 1.09
C ASP A 85 2.00 -0.98 1.25
N LEU A 86 3.21 -1.22 1.72
CA LEU A 86 4.27 -0.22 1.84
C LEU A 86 5.17 -0.22 0.60
N VAL A 87 5.80 0.94 0.33
CA VAL A 87 6.91 1.00 -0.62
C VAL A 87 8.14 0.31 -0.04
N ASP A 88 8.95 -0.32 -0.90
CA ASP A 88 10.24 -0.91 -0.51
C ASP A 88 11.33 -0.60 -1.54
N PRO A 89 12.63 -0.71 -1.16
CA PRO A 89 13.74 -0.34 -2.04
C PRO A 89 13.91 -1.24 -3.27
N ARG A 90 13.24 -2.39 -3.34
CA ARG A 90 13.26 -3.30 -4.51
C ARG A 90 12.26 -2.88 -5.60
N GLY A 91 11.45 -1.86 -5.35
CA GLY A 91 10.53 -1.30 -6.33
C GLY A 91 9.31 -2.16 -6.60
N LEU A 92 8.79 -2.88 -5.60
CA LEU A 92 7.53 -3.62 -5.67
C LEU A 92 7.51 -4.68 -6.78
N VAL A 93 8.65 -5.38 -6.94
CA VAL A 93 8.89 -6.31 -8.07
C VAL A 93 7.84 -7.41 -8.20
N GLU A 94 7.25 -7.86 -7.09
CA GLU A 94 6.25 -8.91 -7.07
C GLU A 94 4.98 -8.50 -7.82
N TYR A 95 4.59 -7.23 -7.77
CA TYR A 95 3.38 -6.73 -8.44
C TYR A 95 3.53 -6.55 -9.95
N ARG A 96 4.77 -6.56 -10.50
CA ARG A 96 4.99 -6.49 -11.96
C ARG A 96 4.46 -7.71 -12.70
N ALA A 97 4.55 -8.89 -12.07
CA ALA A 97 4.07 -10.15 -12.63
C ALA A 97 2.53 -10.32 -12.54
N PHE A 98 1.83 -9.38 -11.90
CA PHE A 98 0.39 -9.43 -11.81
C PHE A 98 -0.24 -8.97 -13.12
N ASP A 99 -1.18 -9.77 -13.68
CA ASP A 99 -1.87 -9.45 -14.93
C ASP A 99 -2.47 -8.04 -14.89
N THR A 100 -2.22 -7.26 -15.93
CA THR A 100 -2.52 -5.82 -15.97
C THR A 100 -3.91 -5.47 -16.49
N ALA A 101 -4.63 -6.40 -17.10
CA ALA A 101 -5.90 -6.10 -17.79
C ALA A 101 -6.98 -5.51 -16.86
N HIS A 102 -6.96 -5.84 -15.57
CA HIS A 102 -7.92 -5.38 -14.58
C HIS A 102 -7.24 -4.92 -13.27
N VAL A 103 -5.94 -4.63 -13.32
CA VAL A 103 -5.16 -4.21 -12.16
C VAL A 103 -4.80 -2.73 -12.28
N MET A 104 -5.21 -1.96 -11.27
CA MET A 104 -4.82 -0.57 -11.12
C MET A 104 -3.79 -0.42 -10.00
N ARG A 105 -2.64 0.16 -10.34
CA ARG A 105 -1.55 0.43 -9.41
C ARG A 105 -1.58 1.90 -9.01
N VAL A 106 -1.72 2.16 -7.73
CA VAL A 106 -1.81 3.51 -7.14
C VAL A 106 -0.65 3.72 -6.17
N LEU A 107 0.15 4.74 -6.41
CA LEU A 107 1.13 5.26 -5.45
C LEU A 107 0.51 6.45 -4.73
N LEU A 108 -0.01 6.19 -3.53
CA LEU A 108 -0.61 7.24 -2.70
C LEU A 108 0.49 7.97 -1.93
N HIS A 109 0.53 9.27 -2.07
CA HIS A 109 1.50 10.12 -1.39
C HIS A 109 0.84 11.36 -0.79
N CYS A 110 1.58 12.10 0.01
CA CYS A 110 1.22 13.44 0.48
C CYS A 110 2.52 14.24 0.70
N GLU A 111 2.42 15.49 1.12
CA GLU A 111 3.58 16.17 1.65
C GLU A 111 4.11 15.44 2.90
N GLN A 112 5.45 15.28 3.00
CA GLN A 112 6.04 14.53 4.10
C GLN A 112 5.67 15.10 5.48
N GLN A 113 5.57 16.41 5.59
CA GLN A 113 5.14 17.08 6.82
C GLN A 113 3.71 16.69 7.22
N VAL A 114 2.81 16.50 6.24
CA VAL A 114 1.44 16.04 6.49
C VAL A 114 1.44 14.61 7.04
N ALA A 115 2.31 13.72 6.52
CA ALA A 115 2.45 12.37 7.04
C ALA A 115 2.94 12.38 8.51
N HIS A 116 3.95 13.19 8.84
CA HIS A 116 4.41 13.34 10.21
C HIS A 116 3.33 13.91 11.14
N ALA A 117 2.57 14.93 10.71
CA ALA A 117 1.47 15.48 11.50
C ALA A 117 0.38 14.44 11.78
N ARG A 118 0.00 13.64 10.76
CA ARG A 118 -0.97 12.55 10.92
C ARG A 118 -0.47 11.47 11.88
N ASN A 119 0.83 11.13 11.80
CA ASN A 119 1.44 10.18 12.73
C ASN A 119 1.41 10.70 14.17
N ALA A 120 1.79 11.96 14.38
CA ALA A 120 1.76 12.59 15.69
C ALA A 120 0.34 12.60 16.28
N GLN A 121 -0.67 12.94 15.50
CA GLN A 121 -2.06 12.94 15.94
C GLN A 121 -2.56 11.55 16.35
N ARG A 122 -2.15 10.49 15.58
CA ARG A 122 -2.58 9.11 15.82
C ARG A 122 -1.85 8.46 17.01
N ALA A 123 -0.55 8.65 17.11
CA ALA A 123 0.30 7.94 18.05
C ALA A 123 0.47 8.70 19.39
N GLY A 124 0.21 10.01 19.42
CA GLY A 124 0.47 10.85 20.61
C GLY A 124 1.91 10.72 21.06
N ASP A 125 2.13 10.46 22.37
CA ASP A 125 3.45 10.28 22.99
C ASP A 125 3.90 8.80 23.03
N SER A 126 3.25 7.91 22.28
CA SER A 126 3.64 6.51 22.22
C SER A 126 5.03 6.32 21.60
N PRO A 127 5.87 5.38 22.09
CA PRO A 127 7.15 5.02 21.47
C PRO A 127 7.03 4.58 20.00
N VAL A 128 5.86 4.12 19.58
CA VAL A 128 5.55 3.75 18.20
C VAL A 128 5.64 4.96 17.27
N ARG A 129 5.46 6.19 17.78
CA ARG A 129 5.55 7.42 16.98
C ARG A 129 6.90 7.56 16.30
N GLU A 130 8.00 7.45 17.07
CA GLU A 130 9.35 7.60 16.53
C GLU A 130 9.66 6.52 15.48
N TYR A 131 9.28 5.28 15.76
CA TYR A 131 9.43 4.18 14.81
C TYR A 131 8.71 4.47 13.48
N ILE A 132 7.48 4.95 13.52
CA ILE A 132 6.73 5.31 12.31
C ILE A 132 7.34 6.55 11.62
N ASP A 133 7.85 7.53 12.36
CA ASP A 133 8.51 8.71 11.78
C ASP A 133 9.81 8.34 11.03
N ILE A 134 10.55 7.35 11.51
CA ILE A 134 11.68 6.75 10.77
C ILE A 134 11.17 6.12 9.47
N GLY A 135 10.12 5.31 9.55
CA GLY A 135 9.50 4.68 8.38
C GLY A 135 8.96 5.69 7.35
N ILE A 136 8.41 6.82 7.81
CA ILE A 136 7.97 7.91 6.92
C ILE A 136 9.18 8.43 6.14
N ARG A 137 10.27 8.82 6.81
CA ARG A 137 11.47 9.34 6.12
C ARG A 137 12.03 8.34 5.11
N ALA A 138 12.15 7.07 5.52
CA ALA A 138 12.64 6.01 4.62
C ALA A 138 11.72 5.81 3.41
N GLY A 139 10.42 5.74 3.62
CA GLY A 139 9.44 5.54 2.54
C GLY A 139 9.41 6.69 1.54
N PHE A 140 9.55 7.95 2.00
CA PHE A 140 9.65 9.11 1.10
C PHE A 140 10.96 9.13 0.33
N ALA A 141 12.10 8.75 0.93
CA ALA A 141 13.37 8.60 0.24
C ALA A 141 13.28 7.55 -0.88
N ILE A 142 12.79 6.35 -0.58
CA ILE A 142 12.56 5.28 -1.55
C ILE A 142 11.66 5.74 -2.69
N MET A 143 10.57 6.44 -2.37
CA MET A 143 9.64 6.94 -3.37
C MET A 143 10.30 7.97 -4.30
N GLY A 144 11.17 8.84 -3.78
CA GLY A 144 11.96 9.78 -4.58
C GLY A 144 12.98 9.09 -5.48
N GLU A 145 13.74 8.13 -4.94
CA GLU A 145 14.75 7.36 -5.69
C GLU A 145 14.13 6.52 -6.82
N LEU A 146 12.95 5.95 -6.60
CA LEU A 146 12.28 5.04 -7.52
C LEU A 146 11.17 5.71 -8.35
N HIS A 147 11.04 7.04 -8.31
CA HIS A 147 9.97 7.79 -8.96
C HIS A 147 9.78 7.40 -10.44
N ASP A 148 10.88 7.46 -11.23
CA ASP A 148 10.84 7.16 -12.66
C ASP A 148 10.56 5.68 -12.94
N GLN A 149 10.97 4.79 -12.04
CA GLN A 149 10.67 3.37 -12.13
C GLN A 149 9.19 3.12 -11.91
N PHE A 150 8.59 3.73 -10.88
CA PHE A 150 7.15 3.60 -10.63
C PHE A 150 6.33 4.11 -11.82
N ALA A 151 6.74 5.22 -12.43
CA ALA A 151 6.07 5.73 -13.65
C ALA A 151 6.15 4.72 -14.81
N ARG A 152 7.33 4.12 -15.06
CA ARG A 152 7.51 3.09 -16.09
C ARG A 152 6.71 1.81 -15.81
N ASP A 153 6.56 1.45 -14.54
CA ASP A 153 5.80 0.26 -14.10
C ASP A 153 4.28 0.52 -14.06
N GLY A 154 3.83 1.69 -14.52
CA GLY A 154 2.40 2.05 -14.64
C GLY A 154 1.74 2.42 -13.32
N TRP A 155 2.51 2.79 -12.28
CA TRP A 155 1.95 3.31 -11.04
C TRP A 155 1.40 4.71 -11.24
N GLN A 156 0.15 4.91 -10.85
CA GLN A 156 -0.50 6.22 -10.89
C GLN A 156 -0.30 6.94 -9.56
N MET A 157 0.40 8.06 -9.59
CA MET A 157 0.60 8.89 -8.40
C MET A 157 -0.67 9.68 -8.08
N ILE A 158 -1.12 9.59 -6.82
CA ILE A 158 -2.28 10.32 -6.32
C ILE A 158 -1.90 11.05 -5.04
N ASP A 159 -2.11 12.37 -5.01
CA ASP A 159 -1.81 13.22 -3.86
C ASP A 159 -2.97 13.20 -2.86
N ALA A 160 -2.65 12.84 -1.62
CA ALA A 160 -3.56 12.79 -0.48
C ALA A 160 -3.29 13.90 0.55
N SER A 161 -2.52 14.94 0.21
CA SER A 161 -2.15 16.00 1.15
C SER A 161 -3.37 16.69 1.75
N THR A 162 -4.31 17.09 0.90
CA THR A 162 -5.50 17.86 1.27
C THR A 162 -6.82 17.17 0.93
N ALA A 163 -6.77 16.09 0.15
CA ALA A 163 -7.97 15.41 -0.31
C ALA A 163 -8.65 14.63 0.81
N SER A 164 -9.97 14.69 0.86
CA SER A 164 -10.76 13.81 1.72
C SER A 164 -10.71 12.36 1.22
N THR A 165 -10.94 11.40 2.11
CA THR A 165 -11.04 9.98 1.72
C THR A 165 -12.06 9.74 0.61
N ALA A 166 -13.21 10.42 0.66
CA ALA A 166 -14.24 10.31 -0.37
C ALA A 166 -13.75 10.85 -1.73
N ALA A 167 -13.01 11.95 -1.75
CA ALA A 167 -12.43 12.50 -2.97
C ALA A 167 -11.37 11.56 -3.57
N LEU A 168 -10.51 10.95 -2.73
CA LEU A 168 -9.53 9.96 -3.17
C LEU A 168 -10.21 8.73 -3.79
N VAL A 169 -11.25 8.20 -3.15
CA VAL A 169 -12.01 7.07 -3.68
C VAL A 169 -12.65 7.42 -5.03
N ALA A 170 -13.25 8.60 -5.16
CA ALA A 170 -13.84 9.06 -6.41
C ALA A 170 -12.80 9.17 -7.52
N GLU A 171 -11.63 9.74 -7.21
CA GLU A 171 -10.50 9.89 -8.15
C GLU A 171 -9.97 8.53 -8.62
N ILE A 172 -9.74 7.58 -7.69
CA ILE A 172 -9.28 6.23 -8.01
C ILE A 172 -10.30 5.52 -8.91
N ARG A 173 -11.58 5.59 -8.58
CA ARG A 173 -12.63 4.95 -9.37
C ARG A 173 -12.75 5.54 -10.77
N ARG A 174 -12.62 6.85 -10.92
CA ARG A 174 -12.69 7.53 -12.22
C ARG A 174 -11.60 7.07 -13.19
N ARG A 175 -10.43 6.63 -12.67
CA ARG A 175 -9.30 6.16 -13.49
C ARG A 175 -9.43 4.71 -13.98
N VAL A 176 -10.41 3.97 -13.48
CA VAL A 176 -10.70 2.56 -13.89
C VAL A 176 -11.75 2.48 -14.99
N GLY A 177 -12.59 3.48 -15.09
CA GLY A 177 -13.59 3.59 -16.16
C GLY A 177 -13.00 4.24 -17.37
#